data_2bbcd48ed19cb6820e4c1bd214f42112
#
_entry.id   2bbcd48ed19cb6820e4c1bd214f42112
#
_cell.length_a   1.000
_cell.length_b   1.000
_cell.length_c   1.000
_cell.angle_alpha   90.00
_cell.angle_beta   90.00
_cell.angle_gamma   90.00
#
_symmetry.space_group_name_H-M   'P 1'
#
loop_
_entity.id
_entity.type
_entity.pdbx_description
1 polymer ?
#
loop_
_entity_poly.entity_id
_entity_poly.type
_entity_poly.pdbx_seq_one_letter_code
_entity_poly.pdbx_strand_id
1 'polypeptide(L)'
;FIYARNEKQIGLNSPIKGWFSHSNPFNFSKTYIQSESMSKFSSGTPHIISMSTLDSSLDITINATTKKLENKAVDLFNFFTEIFNDRLMNLGFKIITPKNKDDRGSHISIVHEESWRITKCLTDPEYHGEKKIIVDFRPPNIIRIALTPLYISFKDIYIICIRLINIIESKEY
;
A
#
# COMPACT_ATOMS: atom_id res chain seq x y z
N PHE A 1 0.30 14.07 0.33
CA PHE A 1 -0.24 15.21 1.10
C PHE A 1 0.53 15.40 2.40
N ILE A 2 0.44 16.58 3.01
CA ILE A 2 1.05 16.92 4.29
C ILE A 2 -0.08 17.27 5.26
N TYR A 3 -0.01 16.70 6.45
CA TYR A 3 -0.91 17.02 7.56
C TYR A 3 -0.10 17.42 8.79
N ALA A 4 -0.52 18.50 9.45
CA ALA A 4 -0.06 18.87 10.78
C ALA A 4 -1.23 19.36 11.61
N ARG A 5 -1.27 19.00 12.89
CA ARG A 5 -2.26 19.54 13.83
C ARG A 5 -2.14 21.07 13.92
N ASN A 6 -3.25 21.77 14.11
CA ASN A 6 -3.28 23.23 14.08
C ASN A 6 -2.25 23.87 15.04
N GLU A 7 -2.15 23.36 16.25
CA GLU A 7 -1.19 23.85 17.26
C GLU A 7 0.28 23.62 16.85
N LYS A 8 0.54 22.67 15.94
CA LYS A 8 1.88 22.39 15.41
C LYS A 8 2.20 23.16 14.13
N GLN A 9 1.20 23.78 13.50
CA GLN A 9 1.42 24.58 12.28
C GLN A 9 2.11 25.91 12.58
N ILE A 10 1.96 26.41 13.83
CA ILE A 10 2.63 27.63 14.28
C ILE A 10 4.15 27.36 14.31
N GLY A 11 4.92 28.22 13.66
CA GLY A 11 6.39 28.09 13.59
C GLY A 11 6.91 27.13 12.52
N LEU A 12 6.06 26.35 11.83
CA LEU A 12 6.50 25.60 10.66
C LEU A 12 6.82 26.53 9.50
N ASN A 13 7.96 26.29 8.87
CA ASN A 13 8.37 27.02 7.68
C ASN A 13 8.56 26.04 6.51
N SER A 14 8.05 26.41 5.33
CA SER A 14 8.36 25.65 4.13
C SER A 14 9.78 25.98 3.66
N PRO A 15 10.63 24.96 3.41
CA PRO A 15 11.94 25.17 2.82
C PRO A 15 11.85 25.63 1.36
N ILE A 16 10.73 25.33 0.70
CA ILE A 16 10.48 25.71 -0.70
C ILE A 16 9.40 26.79 -0.72
N LYS A 17 9.81 28.00 -1.05
CA LYS A 17 8.91 29.14 -1.23
C LYS A 17 8.41 29.17 -2.68
N GLY A 18 7.10 29.23 -2.84
CA GLY A 18 6.47 29.33 -4.13
C GLY A 18 5.32 30.33 -4.12
N TRP A 19 4.83 30.72 -5.27
CA TRP A 19 3.80 31.75 -5.36
C TRP A 19 2.48 31.34 -4.67
N PHE A 20 2.13 30.04 -4.67
CA PHE A 20 0.91 29.54 -4.04
C PHE A 20 1.03 29.41 -2.50
N SER A 21 2.24 29.43 -1.95
CA SER A 21 2.50 29.44 -0.51
C SER A 21 2.47 30.82 0.12
N HIS A 22 2.30 31.87 -0.68
CA HIS A 22 2.17 33.25 -0.21
C HIS A 22 0.82 33.46 0.49
N SER A 23 0.77 34.33 1.51
CA SER A 23 -0.46 34.68 2.23
C SER A 23 -1.55 35.27 1.33
N ASN A 24 -1.15 35.98 0.29
CA ASN A 24 -2.02 36.49 -0.75
C ASN A 24 -1.35 36.36 -2.14
N PRO A 25 -1.48 35.20 -2.80
CA PRO A 25 -0.71 34.89 -4.02
C PRO A 25 -1.04 35.80 -5.21
N PHE A 26 -2.24 36.36 -5.25
CA PHE A 26 -2.68 37.22 -6.38
C PHE A 26 -2.42 38.73 -6.16
N ASN A 27 -1.82 39.11 -5.05
CA ASN A 27 -1.42 40.50 -4.81
C ASN A 27 -0.14 40.91 -5.55
N PHE A 28 0.56 39.93 -6.14
CA PHE A 28 1.81 40.14 -6.88
C PHE A 28 2.86 40.98 -6.12
N SER A 29 2.87 40.84 -4.79
CA SER A 29 3.82 41.56 -3.92
C SER A 29 5.25 41.12 -4.21
N LYS A 30 6.19 42.09 -4.20
CA LYS A 30 7.63 41.81 -4.31
C LYS A 30 8.19 41.18 -3.01
N THR A 31 7.48 41.31 -1.90
CA THR A 31 7.88 40.75 -0.60
C THR A 31 7.09 39.48 -0.35
N TYR A 32 7.80 38.37 -0.14
CA TYR A 32 7.18 37.09 0.20
C TYR A 32 6.71 37.10 1.67
N ILE A 33 5.42 36.87 1.89
CA ILE A 33 4.82 36.66 3.18
C ILE A 33 4.21 35.25 3.17
N GLN A 34 4.73 34.36 4.01
CA GLN A 34 4.27 32.98 4.08
C GLN A 34 2.83 32.93 4.60
N SER A 35 2.00 32.03 4.03
CA SER A 35 0.68 31.71 4.57
C SER A 35 0.80 31.12 5.99
N GLU A 36 -0.13 31.44 6.86
CA GLU A 36 -0.20 30.87 8.21
C GLU A 36 -0.73 29.43 8.23
N SER A 37 -1.56 29.08 7.25
CA SER A 37 -2.15 27.75 7.12
C SER A 37 -1.22 26.73 6.45
N MET A 38 -1.68 25.47 6.28
CA MET A 38 -0.95 24.44 5.56
C MET A 38 -0.68 24.77 4.08
N SER A 39 -1.35 25.78 3.51
CA SER A 39 -1.06 26.28 2.17
C SER A 39 0.39 26.79 2.02
N LYS A 40 1.07 27.11 3.12
CA LYS A 40 2.52 27.43 3.12
C LYS A 40 3.40 26.35 2.48
N PHE A 41 2.92 25.11 2.42
CA PHE A 41 3.62 24.00 1.77
C PHE A 41 3.21 23.78 0.31
N SER A 42 2.29 24.57 -0.22
CA SER A 42 1.91 24.57 -1.64
C SER A 42 2.82 25.48 -2.43
N SER A 43 3.88 24.93 -3.03
CA SER A 43 4.85 25.75 -3.78
C SER A 43 4.31 26.27 -5.12
N GLY A 44 3.37 25.54 -5.74
CA GLY A 44 2.78 25.90 -7.04
C GLY A 44 1.32 25.47 -7.15
N THR A 45 0.77 25.63 -8.34
CA THR A 45 -0.61 25.25 -8.65
C THR A 45 -0.82 23.77 -8.40
N PRO A 46 -1.87 23.38 -7.63
CA PRO A 46 -2.21 21.97 -7.42
C PRO A 46 -2.52 21.25 -8.73
N HIS A 47 -2.19 19.97 -8.78
CA HIS A 47 -2.48 19.11 -9.94
C HIS A 47 -3.96 18.73 -9.94
N ILE A 48 -4.80 19.52 -10.62
CA ILE A 48 -6.27 19.47 -10.53
C ILE A 48 -6.83 18.08 -10.86
N ILE A 49 -6.36 17.42 -11.91
CA ILE A 49 -6.83 16.08 -12.30
C ILE A 49 -6.54 15.06 -11.20
N SER A 50 -5.32 15.07 -10.64
CA SER A 50 -4.98 14.16 -9.54
C SER A 50 -5.77 14.46 -8.26
N MET A 51 -6.06 15.73 -7.97
CA MET A 51 -6.89 16.12 -6.83
C MET A 51 -8.33 15.64 -7.00
N SER A 52 -8.90 15.76 -8.20
CA SER A 52 -10.26 15.30 -8.51
C SER A 52 -10.39 13.77 -8.38
N THR A 53 -9.40 13.00 -8.85
CA THR A 53 -9.40 11.54 -8.68
C THR A 53 -9.21 11.12 -7.22
N LEU A 54 -8.42 11.86 -6.46
CA LEU A 54 -8.26 11.64 -5.03
C LEU A 54 -9.56 11.85 -4.27
N ASP A 55 -10.30 12.91 -4.57
CA ASP A 55 -11.59 13.23 -3.95
C ASP A 55 -12.57 12.05 -4.09
N SER A 56 -12.76 11.55 -5.32
CA SER A 56 -13.60 10.37 -5.58
C SER A 56 -13.12 9.10 -4.85
N SER A 57 -11.82 8.93 -4.69
CA SER A 57 -11.24 7.77 -3.98
C SER A 57 -11.44 7.87 -2.46
N LEU A 58 -11.41 9.09 -1.92
CA LEU A 58 -11.63 9.34 -0.50
C LEU A 58 -13.06 9.03 -0.08
N ASP A 59 -14.06 9.30 -0.92
CA ASP A 59 -15.45 8.95 -0.64
C ASP A 59 -15.64 7.46 -0.37
N ILE A 60 -15.00 6.60 -1.16
CA ILE A 60 -15.04 5.14 -0.95
C ILE A 60 -14.42 4.78 0.40
N THR A 61 -13.27 5.37 0.74
CA THR A 61 -12.55 5.10 1.99
C THR A 61 -13.33 5.59 3.21
N ILE A 62 -13.93 6.79 3.13
CA ILE A 62 -14.75 7.38 4.18
C ILE A 62 -16.00 6.52 4.43
N ASN A 63 -16.69 6.10 3.36
CA ASN A 63 -17.88 5.26 3.46
C ASN A 63 -17.56 3.87 4.04
N ALA A 64 -16.41 3.30 3.71
CA ALA A 64 -15.94 2.04 4.28
C ALA A 64 -15.62 2.15 5.78
N THR A 65 -15.21 3.29 6.25
CA THR A 65 -14.68 3.59 7.59
C THR A 65 -13.37 2.88 7.93
N THR A 66 -12.47 3.58 8.59
CA THR A 66 -11.15 3.03 9.01
C THR A 66 -11.30 1.74 9.83
N LYS A 67 -12.28 1.72 10.75
CA LYS A 67 -12.51 0.54 11.62
C LYS A 67 -12.89 -0.72 10.85
N LYS A 68 -13.76 -0.60 9.84
CA LYS A 68 -14.13 -1.76 9.00
C LYS A 68 -12.97 -2.24 8.14
N LEU A 69 -12.17 -1.29 7.61
CA LEU A 69 -10.97 -1.59 6.83
C LEU A 69 -9.93 -2.32 7.68
N GLU A 70 -9.66 -1.85 8.90
CA GLU A 70 -8.76 -2.51 9.84
C GLU A 70 -9.21 -3.92 10.19
N ASN A 71 -10.48 -4.10 10.55
CA ASN A 71 -11.03 -5.41 10.90
C ASN A 71 -10.87 -6.39 9.72
N LYS A 72 -11.29 -6.00 8.51
CA LYS A 72 -11.15 -6.86 7.33
C LYS A 72 -9.69 -7.16 6.99
N ALA A 73 -8.76 -6.19 7.16
CA ALA A 73 -7.34 -6.45 6.96
C ALA A 73 -6.79 -7.49 7.94
N VAL A 74 -7.23 -7.45 9.19
CA VAL A 74 -6.89 -8.47 10.21
C VAL A 74 -7.45 -9.83 9.82
N ASP A 75 -8.71 -9.90 9.39
CA ASP A 75 -9.35 -11.15 8.98
C ASP A 75 -8.67 -11.78 7.75
N LEU A 76 -8.33 -10.98 6.74
CA LEU A 76 -7.58 -11.44 5.56
C LEU A 76 -6.18 -11.95 5.94
N PHE A 77 -5.49 -11.26 6.84
CA PHE A 77 -4.19 -11.70 7.35
C PHE A 77 -4.30 -13.03 8.10
N ASN A 78 -5.28 -13.16 8.98
CA ASN A 78 -5.49 -14.41 9.76
C ASN A 78 -5.80 -15.57 8.83
N PHE A 79 -6.68 -15.37 7.85
CA PHE A 79 -7.02 -16.39 6.87
C PHE A 79 -5.81 -16.82 6.03
N PHE A 80 -5.00 -15.87 5.58
CA PHE A 80 -3.75 -16.21 4.89
C PHE A 80 -2.83 -17.03 5.80
N THR A 81 -2.66 -16.60 7.06
CA THR A 81 -1.76 -17.25 8.01
C THR A 81 -2.21 -18.68 8.36
N GLU A 82 -3.50 -18.93 8.41
CA GLU A 82 -4.06 -20.27 8.61
C GLU A 82 -3.64 -21.21 7.49
N ILE A 83 -3.88 -20.85 6.23
CA ILE A 83 -3.46 -21.63 5.06
C ILE A 83 -1.93 -21.75 5.00
N PHE A 84 -1.23 -20.67 5.35
CA PHE A 84 0.24 -20.64 5.36
C PHE A 84 0.81 -21.68 6.33
N ASN A 85 0.32 -21.73 7.54
CA ASN A 85 0.80 -22.65 8.57
C ASN A 85 0.49 -24.12 8.21
N ASP A 86 -0.65 -24.36 7.59
CA ASP A 86 -1.07 -25.70 7.16
C ASP A 86 -0.22 -26.22 5.97
N ARG A 87 0.08 -25.38 5.00
CA ARG A 87 0.59 -25.82 3.71
C ARG A 87 1.89 -25.16 3.26
N LEU A 88 1.99 -23.83 3.32
CA LEU A 88 3.10 -23.07 2.72
C LEU A 88 4.38 -23.13 3.55
N MET A 89 4.29 -23.20 4.86
CA MET A 89 5.46 -23.27 5.74
C MET A 89 6.33 -24.50 5.42
N ASN A 90 5.72 -25.62 5.12
CA ASN A 90 6.42 -26.87 4.77
C ASN A 90 7.06 -26.84 3.36
N LEU A 91 6.72 -25.84 2.55
CA LEU A 91 7.27 -25.61 1.21
C LEU A 91 8.43 -24.59 1.21
N GLY A 92 9.02 -24.28 2.36
CA GLY A 92 10.18 -23.39 2.49
C GLY A 92 9.84 -21.92 2.66
N PHE A 93 8.56 -21.53 2.71
CA PHE A 93 8.18 -20.15 2.96
C PHE A 93 8.23 -19.79 4.45
N LYS A 94 8.51 -18.52 4.75
CA LYS A 94 8.46 -17.96 6.10
C LYS A 94 7.80 -16.57 6.09
N ILE A 95 6.85 -16.35 6.98
CA ILE A 95 6.27 -15.00 7.20
C ILE A 95 7.25 -14.16 8.03
N ILE A 96 7.54 -12.93 7.55
CA ILE A 96 8.37 -11.94 8.26
C ILE A 96 7.57 -10.71 8.73
N THR A 97 6.30 -10.59 8.33
CA THR A 97 5.40 -9.56 8.84
C THR A 97 5.11 -9.80 10.33
N PRO A 98 5.10 -8.74 11.16
CA PRO A 98 4.79 -8.86 12.59
C PRO A 98 3.45 -9.55 12.83
N LYS A 99 3.40 -10.44 13.85
CA LYS A 99 2.15 -11.14 14.24
C LYS A 99 1.16 -10.20 14.91
N ASN A 100 1.66 -9.23 15.70
CA ASN A 100 0.81 -8.28 16.39
C ASN A 100 0.16 -7.33 15.35
N LYS A 101 -1.15 -7.19 15.40
CA LYS A 101 -1.94 -6.35 14.47
C LYS A 101 -1.58 -4.87 14.55
N ASP A 102 -1.14 -4.40 15.72
CA ASP A 102 -0.82 -2.99 15.95
C ASP A 102 0.55 -2.59 15.35
N ASP A 103 1.37 -3.59 14.99
CA ASP A 103 2.71 -3.40 14.42
C ASP A 103 2.74 -3.63 12.90
N ARG A 104 1.60 -3.83 12.25
CA ARG A 104 1.53 -4.09 10.81
C ARG A 104 0.41 -3.33 10.11
N GLY A 105 0.58 -3.11 8.80
CA GLY A 105 -0.46 -2.64 7.90
C GLY A 105 -1.21 -3.80 7.21
N SER A 106 -1.82 -3.47 6.07
CA SER A 106 -2.61 -4.41 5.26
C SER A 106 -1.80 -5.11 4.18
N HIS A 107 -0.57 -5.53 4.47
CA HIS A 107 0.22 -6.37 3.59
C HIS A 107 0.91 -7.47 4.38
N ILE A 108 1.25 -8.55 3.69
CA ILE A 108 2.03 -9.65 4.24
C ILE A 108 3.31 -9.82 3.41
N SER A 109 4.42 -10.05 4.09
CA SER A 109 5.71 -10.31 3.49
C SER A 109 6.13 -11.73 3.85
N ILE A 110 6.43 -12.52 2.83
CA ILE A 110 6.94 -13.87 2.96
C ILE A 110 8.32 -13.95 2.31
N VAL A 111 9.17 -14.82 2.82
CA VAL A 111 10.51 -15.08 2.25
C VAL A 111 10.60 -16.51 1.74
N HIS A 112 11.35 -16.69 0.65
CA HIS A 112 11.69 -17.98 0.06
C HIS A 112 12.98 -17.81 -0.76
N GLU A 113 13.83 -18.84 -0.85
CA GLU A 113 15.08 -18.75 -1.61
C GLU A 113 14.85 -18.40 -3.08
N GLU A 114 13.81 -18.98 -3.70
CA GLU A 114 13.42 -18.75 -5.09
C GLU A 114 12.38 -17.64 -5.29
N SER A 115 12.22 -16.72 -4.33
CA SER A 115 11.16 -15.71 -4.35
C SER A 115 11.11 -14.85 -5.63
N TRP A 116 12.27 -14.57 -6.25
CA TRP A 116 12.30 -13.87 -7.52
C TRP A 116 11.62 -14.68 -8.65
N ARG A 117 11.97 -15.96 -8.78
CA ARG A 117 11.41 -16.84 -9.81
C ARG A 117 9.92 -17.09 -9.55
N ILE A 118 9.54 -17.36 -8.29
CA ILE A 118 8.14 -17.48 -7.87
C ILE A 118 7.34 -16.22 -8.22
N THR A 119 7.90 -15.03 -7.97
CA THR A 119 7.25 -13.78 -8.36
C THR A 119 7.04 -13.69 -9.87
N LYS A 120 7.99 -14.16 -10.66
CA LYS A 120 7.84 -14.22 -12.12
C LYS A 120 6.69 -15.14 -12.54
N CYS A 121 6.62 -16.35 -12.00
CA CYS A 121 5.53 -17.28 -12.27
C CYS A 121 4.15 -16.73 -11.86
N LEU A 122 4.09 -15.93 -10.78
CA LEU A 122 2.84 -15.26 -10.36
C LEU A 122 2.45 -14.13 -11.32
N THR A 123 3.42 -13.30 -11.72
CA THR A 123 3.16 -12.09 -12.51
C THR A 123 3.07 -12.34 -14.01
N ASP A 124 3.72 -13.38 -14.49
CA ASP A 124 3.77 -13.76 -15.91
C ASP A 124 3.77 -15.31 -16.05
N PRO A 125 2.63 -15.96 -15.77
CA PRO A 125 2.54 -17.40 -15.79
C PRO A 125 2.74 -17.95 -17.20
N GLU A 126 3.57 -18.99 -17.33
CA GLU A 126 3.85 -19.66 -18.61
C GLU A 126 2.63 -20.44 -19.13
N TYR A 127 1.79 -20.93 -18.23
CA TYR A 127 0.65 -21.75 -18.60
C TYR A 127 -0.58 -20.91 -18.99
N HIS A 128 -1.03 -21.06 -20.22
CA HIS A 128 -2.28 -20.44 -20.70
C HIS A 128 -3.47 -20.88 -19.85
N GLY A 129 -4.14 -19.93 -19.22
CA GLY A 129 -5.31 -20.16 -18.35
C GLY A 129 -5.04 -19.91 -16.86
N GLU A 130 -3.80 -19.83 -16.44
CA GLU A 130 -3.47 -19.39 -15.09
C GLU A 130 -3.73 -17.89 -14.91
N LYS A 131 -4.28 -17.52 -13.74
CA LYS A 131 -4.53 -16.11 -13.44
C LYS A 131 -3.23 -15.40 -13.10
N LYS A 132 -3.00 -14.28 -13.77
CA LYS A 132 -1.93 -13.36 -13.41
C LYS A 132 -2.19 -12.75 -12.03
N ILE A 133 -1.22 -12.90 -11.12
CA ILE A 133 -1.27 -12.37 -9.76
C ILE A 133 -0.11 -11.40 -9.58
N ILE A 134 -0.43 -10.12 -9.43
CA ILE A 134 0.59 -9.07 -9.29
C ILE A 134 0.96 -8.93 -7.83
N VAL A 135 2.18 -9.30 -7.51
CA VAL A 135 2.83 -9.14 -6.21
C VAL A 135 4.09 -8.29 -6.34
N ASP A 136 4.66 -7.87 -5.22
CA ASP A 136 5.84 -7.01 -5.20
C ASP A 136 7.06 -7.79 -4.69
N PHE A 137 8.08 -7.91 -5.53
CA PHE A 137 9.36 -8.50 -5.12
C PHE A 137 10.25 -7.46 -4.45
N ARG A 138 10.79 -7.84 -3.30
CA ARG A 138 11.78 -7.04 -2.57
C ARG A 138 13.07 -7.85 -2.37
N PRO A 139 14.19 -7.40 -2.94
CA PRO A 139 15.48 -8.06 -2.74
C PRO A 139 15.84 -8.18 -1.26
N PRO A 140 16.57 -9.25 -0.86
CA PRO A 140 17.04 -10.29 -1.75
C PRO A 140 16.02 -11.42 -2.03
N ASN A 141 15.03 -11.64 -1.15
CA ASN A 141 14.21 -12.86 -1.18
C ASN A 141 12.80 -12.70 -0.61
N ILE A 142 12.21 -11.50 -0.71
CA ILE A 142 10.89 -11.20 -0.14
C ILE A 142 9.85 -11.10 -1.25
N ILE A 143 8.72 -11.76 -1.08
CA ILE A 143 7.48 -11.54 -1.82
C ILE A 143 6.52 -10.79 -0.91
N ARG A 144 6.09 -9.60 -1.32
CA ARG A 144 5.13 -8.79 -0.59
C ARG A 144 3.77 -8.82 -1.26
N ILE A 145 2.77 -9.24 -0.51
CA ILE A 145 1.39 -9.44 -0.96
C ILE A 145 0.51 -8.37 -0.28
N ALA A 146 -0.17 -7.55 -1.06
CA ALA A 146 -1.07 -6.53 -0.55
C ALA A 146 -2.44 -7.15 -0.26
N LEU A 147 -2.87 -7.10 1.01
CA LEU A 147 -4.18 -7.57 1.47
C LEU A 147 -5.15 -6.38 1.55
N THR A 148 -5.30 -5.63 0.46
CA THR A 148 -6.05 -4.38 0.45
C THR A 148 -7.53 -4.61 0.75
N PRO A 149 -8.06 -4.16 1.92
CA PRO A 149 -9.39 -4.57 2.37
C PRO A 149 -10.54 -4.00 1.54
N LEU A 150 -10.31 -2.95 0.74
CA LEU A 150 -11.36 -2.38 -0.12
C LEU A 150 -11.80 -3.34 -1.22
N TYR A 151 -10.89 -4.08 -1.83
CA TYR A 151 -11.22 -4.89 -3.02
C TYR A 151 -10.69 -6.33 -2.98
N ILE A 152 -9.74 -6.68 -2.11
CA ILE A 152 -9.29 -8.06 -1.97
C ILE A 152 -10.31 -8.87 -1.15
N SER A 153 -10.68 -10.03 -1.65
CA SER A 153 -11.58 -10.99 -1.02
C SER A 153 -10.82 -12.18 -0.41
N PHE A 154 -11.48 -12.95 0.46
CA PHE A 154 -10.95 -14.23 0.97
C PHE A 154 -10.66 -15.22 -0.16
N LYS A 155 -11.47 -15.18 -1.23
CA LYS A 155 -11.25 -16.00 -2.43
C LYS A 155 -9.92 -15.65 -3.12
N ASP A 156 -9.56 -14.36 -3.20
CA ASP A 156 -8.28 -13.93 -3.79
C ASP A 156 -7.11 -14.41 -2.94
N ILE A 157 -7.24 -14.37 -1.61
CA ILE A 157 -6.24 -14.92 -0.69
C ILE A 157 -6.08 -16.43 -0.89
N TYR A 158 -7.19 -17.16 -1.01
CA TYR A 158 -7.13 -18.59 -1.30
C TYR A 158 -6.45 -18.88 -2.63
N ILE A 159 -6.80 -18.14 -3.67
CA ILE A 159 -6.22 -18.29 -5.01
C ILE A 159 -4.70 -18.11 -4.98
N ILE A 160 -4.19 -17.05 -4.33
CA ILE A 160 -2.74 -16.85 -4.28
C ILE A 160 -2.05 -17.95 -3.48
N CYS A 161 -2.63 -18.42 -2.37
CA CYS A 161 -2.04 -19.51 -1.59
C CYS A 161 -1.95 -20.80 -2.41
N ILE A 162 -3.02 -21.18 -3.11
CA ILE A 162 -3.01 -22.36 -3.99
C ILE A 162 -2.01 -22.19 -5.13
N ARG A 163 -1.93 -21.01 -5.72
CA ARG A 163 -0.97 -20.74 -6.79
C ARG A 163 0.48 -20.86 -6.31
N LEU A 164 0.80 -20.34 -5.13
CA LEU A 164 2.13 -20.50 -4.52
C LEU A 164 2.48 -21.98 -4.29
N ILE A 165 1.52 -22.78 -3.84
CA ILE A 165 1.70 -24.23 -3.65
C ILE A 165 1.99 -24.90 -5.00
N ASN A 166 1.17 -24.64 -6.00
CA ASN A 166 1.30 -25.23 -7.32
C ASN A 166 2.67 -24.92 -7.96
N ILE A 167 3.12 -23.68 -7.88
CA ILE A 167 4.42 -23.23 -8.41
C ILE A 167 5.57 -24.08 -7.81
N ILE A 168 5.53 -24.31 -6.49
CA ILE A 168 6.59 -25.09 -5.82
C ILE A 168 6.47 -26.59 -6.15
N GLU A 169 5.27 -27.15 -6.06
CA GLU A 169 5.05 -28.60 -6.27
C GLU A 169 5.32 -29.02 -7.72
N SER A 170 4.97 -28.16 -8.70
CA SER A 170 5.25 -28.42 -10.11
C SER A 170 6.66 -28.05 -10.56
N LYS A 171 7.43 -27.35 -9.70
CA LYS A 171 8.75 -26.78 -10.05
C LYS A 171 8.70 -25.87 -11.29
N GLU A 172 7.66 -25.02 -11.36
CA GLU A 172 7.43 -24.12 -12.51
C GLU A 172 8.54 -23.07 -12.69
N TYR A 173 9.35 -22.82 -11.67
CA TYR A 173 10.45 -21.85 -11.63
C TYR A 173 11.82 -22.45 -11.95
#